data_a0f6338c5706229df8e7dbee910b0124
#
_entry.id   a0f6338c5706229df8e7dbee910b0124
#
_cell.length_a   1.000
_cell.length_b   1.000
_cell.length_c   1.000
_cell.angle_alpha   90.00
_cell.angle_beta   90.00
_cell.angle_gamma   90.00
#
_symmetry.space_group_name_H-M   'P 1'
#
loop_
_entity.id
_entity.type
_entity.pdbx_description
1 polymer ?
#
loop_
_entity_poly.entity_id
_entity_poly.type
_entity_poly.pdbx_seq_one_letter_code
_entity_poly.pdbx_strand_id
1 'polypeptide(L)'
;FLFYLGLGSVLLFLNNDLAKAIITLMNVITILVPLIGTVFGVMYYYNSKEFTELLLAQPIKRSSIFIGQYLGVSLSLAMSLIIGLGIPFALYGLFQSNEIWDFGLLLINGLFLTLIFTALAFNIALYNENKIKGFSYAILLWLFMAVIYDGLFLMTLIAFQSYPLDGFSLVATMSNPIDLSRILILLKLDISALLGYTGAVFQKFFGTGLGLLVSILALSLWVVLPTLNMYRKSRKKDF
;
A
#
# COMPACT_ATOMS: atom_id res chain seq x y z
N PHE A 1 11.59 1.56 -11.40
CA PHE A 1 12.70 0.64 -11.18
C PHE A 1 13.91 1.36 -10.60
N LEU A 2 14.54 2.29 -11.37
CA LEU A 2 15.74 3.03 -10.94
C LEU A 2 15.61 3.72 -9.59
N PHE A 3 14.43 4.25 -9.29
CA PHE A 3 14.12 4.86 -7.99
C PHE A 3 14.29 3.87 -6.84
N TYR A 4 13.66 2.68 -6.91
CA TYR A 4 13.77 1.67 -5.86
C TYR A 4 15.17 1.08 -5.77
N LEU A 5 15.85 0.91 -6.90
CA LEU A 5 17.23 0.45 -6.94
C LEU A 5 18.17 1.45 -6.25
N GLY A 6 18.04 2.73 -6.57
CA GLY A 6 18.81 3.79 -5.93
C GLY A 6 18.52 3.90 -4.43
N LEU A 7 17.24 3.88 -4.05
CA LEU A 7 16.81 3.93 -2.66
C LEU A 7 17.38 2.75 -1.84
N GLY A 8 17.27 1.52 -2.35
CA GLY A 8 17.81 0.33 -1.69
C GLY A 8 19.33 0.39 -1.54
N SER A 9 20.04 0.78 -2.60
CA SER A 9 21.50 0.90 -2.60
C SER A 9 22.00 1.96 -1.62
N VAL A 10 21.35 3.14 -1.60
CA VAL A 10 21.72 4.25 -0.68
C VAL A 10 21.47 3.85 0.77
N LEU A 11 20.33 3.22 1.07
CA LEU A 11 20.03 2.81 2.45
C LEU A 11 20.96 1.72 2.97
N LEU A 12 21.34 0.76 2.14
CA LEU A 12 22.34 -0.26 2.50
C LEU A 12 23.69 0.37 2.74
N PHE A 13 24.12 1.30 1.90
CA PHE A 13 25.39 2.00 2.06
C PHE A 13 25.43 2.86 3.34
N LEU A 14 24.35 3.57 3.67
CA LEU A 14 24.29 4.44 4.85
C LEU A 14 24.21 3.66 6.16
N ASN A 15 23.46 2.56 6.19
CA ASN A 15 23.22 1.83 7.44
C ASN A 15 24.29 0.76 7.73
N ASN A 16 25.00 0.24 6.73
CA ASN A 16 25.96 -0.87 6.83
C ASN A 16 25.42 -2.13 7.58
N ASP A 17 24.09 -2.25 7.70
CA ASP A 17 23.38 -3.29 8.45
C ASP A 17 22.04 -3.56 7.76
N LEU A 18 21.77 -4.84 7.44
CA LEU A 18 20.55 -5.25 6.75
C LEU A 18 19.29 -4.96 7.58
N ALA A 19 19.30 -5.26 8.88
CA ALA A 19 18.14 -5.05 9.73
C ALA A 19 17.76 -3.57 9.82
N LYS A 20 18.74 -2.68 10.02
CA LYS A 20 18.52 -1.22 10.04
C LYS A 20 18.05 -0.69 8.70
N ALA A 21 18.61 -1.20 7.60
CA ALA A 21 18.17 -0.82 6.26
C ALA A 21 16.71 -1.23 6.01
N ILE A 22 16.28 -2.43 6.43
CA ILE A 22 14.91 -2.92 6.32
C ILE A 22 13.94 -2.06 7.15
N ILE A 23 14.30 -1.69 8.39
CA ILE A 23 13.49 -0.82 9.25
C ILE A 23 13.30 0.57 8.60
N THR A 24 14.38 1.14 8.07
CA THR A 24 14.31 2.44 7.39
C THR A 24 13.48 2.34 6.11
N LEU A 25 13.68 1.27 5.32
CA LEU A 25 12.87 0.99 4.13
C LEU A 25 11.39 0.86 4.45
N MET A 26 11.04 0.19 5.54
CA MET A 26 9.65 0.04 5.97
C MET A 26 8.96 1.40 6.06
N ASN A 27 9.56 2.37 6.77
CA ASN A 27 9.00 3.70 6.93
C ASN A 27 8.84 4.43 5.60
N VAL A 28 9.81 4.28 4.71
CA VAL A 28 9.79 4.90 3.37
C VAL A 28 8.74 4.23 2.48
N ILE A 29 8.71 2.91 2.43
CA ILE A 29 7.80 2.14 1.55
C ILE A 29 6.35 2.32 1.94
N THR A 30 6.01 2.29 3.23
CA THR A 30 4.62 2.44 3.69
C THR A 30 4.01 3.79 3.31
N ILE A 31 4.81 4.82 3.05
CA ILE A 31 4.35 6.14 2.61
C ILE A 31 4.49 6.30 1.09
N LEU A 32 5.65 5.94 0.52
CA LEU A 32 5.94 6.21 -0.89
C LEU A 32 5.26 5.25 -1.86
N VAL A 33 5.11 3.96 -1.51
CA VAL A 33 4.45 3.00 -2.40
C VAL A 33 2.98 3.36 -2.64
N PRO A 34 2.18 3.71 -1.61
CA PRO A 34 0.84 4.25 -1.80
C PRO A 34 0.81 5.52 -2.67
N LEU A 35 1.73 6.45 -2.45
CA LEU A 35 1.83 7.66 -3.27
C LEU A 35 2.10 7.34 -4.74
N ILE A 36 3.11 6.50 -4.99
CA ILE A 36 3.49 6.07 -6.34
C ILE A 36 2.31 5.36 -7.02
N GLY A 37 1.66 4.41 -6.34
CA GLY A 37 0.48 3.70 -6.84
C GLY A 37 -0.66 4.65 -7.20
N THR A 38 -0.91 5.64 -6.33
CA THR A 38 -1.94 6.66 -6.55
C THR A 38 -1.62 7.57 -7.75
N VAL A 39 -0.41 8.13 -7.79
CA VAL A 39 0.00 9.06 -8.86
C VAL A 39 0.02 8.36 -10.22
N PHE A 40 0.71 7.22 -10.31
CA PHE A 40 0.82 6.49 -11.57
C PHE A 40 -0.52 5.89 -12.01
N GLY A 41 -1.36 5.43 -11.07
CA GLY A 41 -2.69 4.92 -11.37
C GLY A 41 -3.58 5.97 -12.03
N VAL A 42 -3.69 7.16 -11.42
CA VAL A 42 -4.48 8.28 -11.98
C VAL A 42 -3.87 8.79 -13.28
N MET A 43 -2.55 8.96 -13.32
CA MET A 43 -1.85 9.48 -14.49
C MET A 43 -2.03 8.55 -15.69
N TYR A 44 -1.87 7.26 -15.50
CA TYR A 44 -2.07 6.26 -16.56
C TYR A 44 -3.51 6.29 -17.08
N TYR A 45 -4.50 6.29 -16.19
CA TYR A 45 -5.91 6.31 -16.57
C TYR A 45 -6.23 7.49 -17.50
N TYR A 46 -5.83 8.71 -17.15
CA TYR A 46 -6.12 9.88 -17.97
C TYR A 46 -5.28 9.96 -19.25
N ASN A 47 -4.04 9.52 -19.21
CA ASN A 47 -3.17 9.54 -20.39
C ASN A 47 -3.54 8.46 -21.41
N SER A 48 -4.15 7.35 -20.98
CA SER A 48 -4.62 6.28 -21.86
C SER A 48 -6.07 6.45 -22.33
N LYS A 49 -6.71 7.62 -22.07
CA LYS A 49 -8.13 7.83 -22.36
C LYS A 49 -8.45 7.62 -23.84
N GLU A 50 -7.71 8.25 -24.75
CA GLU A 50 -7.91 8.11 -26.20
C GLU A 50 -7.75 6.67 -26.67
N PHE A 51 -6.75 5.97 -26.17
CA PHE A 51 -6.55 4.55 -26.46
C PHE A 51 -7.70 3.69 -25.91
N THR A 52 -8.22 4.03 -24.72
CA THR A 52 -9.36 3.35 -24.09
C THR A 52 -10.63 3.54 -24.94
N GLU A 53 -10.87 4.74 -25.48
CA GLU A 53 -12.00 5.03 -26.38
C GLU A 53 -11.92 4.20 -27.66
N LEU A 54 -10.73 4.03 -28.25
CA LEU A 54 -10.51 3.16 -29.41
C LEU A 54 -10.80 1.67 -29.09
N LEU A 55 -10.40 1.20 -27.90
CA LEU A 55 -10.71 -0.17 -27.45
C LEU A 55 -12.20 -0.38 -27.20
N LEU A 56 -12.92 0.66 -26.73
CA LEU A 56 -14.35 0.60 -26.48
C LEU A 56 -15.18 0.55 -27.77
N ALA A 57 -14.63 0.98 -28.90
CA ALA A 57 -15.24 0.81 -30.23
C ALA A 57 -15.16 -0.64 -30.75
N GLN A 58 -14.34 -1.49 -30.13
CA GLN A 58 -14.21 -2.89 -30.47
C GLN A 58 -15.21 -3.74 -29.67
N PRO A 59 -15.57 -4.97 -30.12
CA PRO A 59 -16.51 -5.87 -29.44
C PRO A 59 -15.87 -6.52 -28.20
N ILE A 60 -15.28 -5.71 -27.30
CA ILE A 60 -14.62 -6.16 -26.07
C ILE A 60 -15.47 -5.68 -24.86
N LYS A 61 -15.53 -6.51 -23.82
CA LYS A 61 -16.22 -6.13 -22.57
C LYS A 61 -15.53 -4.94 -21.91
N ARG A 62 -16.27 -3.85 -21.68
CA ARG A 62 -15.77 -2.61 -21.05
C ARG A 62 -15.00 -2.88 -19.75
N SER A 63 -15.54 -3.73 -18.87
CA SER A 63 -14.88 -4.07 -17.60
C SER A 63 -13.52 -4.75 -17.78
N SER A 64 -13.33 -5.55 -18.84
CA SER A 64 -12.06 -6.21 -19.11
C SER A 64 -10.97 -5.21 -19.49
N ILE A 65 -11.33 -4.12 -20.18
CA ILE A 65 -10.39 -3.06 -20.55
C ILE A 65 -9.84 -2.38 -19.27
N PHE A 66 -10.73 -1.92 -18.39
CA PHE A 66 -10.32 -1.21 -17.15
C PHE A 66 -9.58 -2.11 -16.17
N ILE A 67 -10.02 -3.37 -16.01
CA ILE A 67 -9.30 -4.33 -15.16
C ILE A 67 -7.93 -4.65 -15.76
N GLY A 68 -7.83 -4.83 -17.08
CA GLY A 68 -6.56 -5.05 -17.76
C GLY A 68 -5.58 -3.90 -17.56
N GLN A 69 -6.05 -2.65 -17.69
CA GLN A 69 -5.25 -1.46 -17.44
C GLN A 69 -4.78 -1.38 -15.97
N TYR A 70 -5.69 -1.59 -15.02
CA TYR A 70 -5.37 -1.62 -13.60
C TYR A 70 -4.31 -2.68 -13.29
N LEU A 71 -4.51 -3.92 -13.75
CA LEU A 71 -3.55 -5.00 -13.55
C LEU A 71 -2.22 -4.71 -14.23
N GLY A 72 -2.22 -4.16 -15.44
CA GLY A 72 -1.00 -3.77 -16.14
C GLY A 72 -0.17 -2.77 -15.35
N VAL A 73 -0.79 -1.70 -14.84
CA VAL A 73 -0.10 -0.68 -14.04
C VAL A 73 0.35 -1.25 -12.69
N SER A 74 -0.54 -1.91 -11.97
CA SER A 74 -0.22 -2.42 -10.64
C SER A 74 0.86 -3.50 -10.65
N LEU A 75 0.83 -4.43 -11.61
CA LEU A 75 1.87 -5.44 -11.77
C LEU A 75 3.21 -4.83 -12.21
N SER A 76 3.20 -3.83 -13.10
CA SER A 76 4.43 -3.12 -13.50
C SER A 76 5.08 -2.41 -12.33
N LEU A 77 4.29 -1.74 -11.48
CA LEU A 77 4.78 -1.09 -10.26
C LEU A 77 5.28 -2.11 -9.24
N ALA A 78 4.56 -3.21 -9.06
CA ALA A 78 4.92 -4.31 -8.17
C ALA A 78 6.25 -4.97 -8.60
N MET A 79 6.41 -5.28 -9.88
CA MET A 79 7.67 -5.81 -10.42
C MET A 79 8.81 -4.81 -10.27
N SER A 80 8.54 -3.53 -10.46
CA SER A 80 9.50 -2.44 -10.27
C SER A 80 10.00 -2.36 -8.82
N LEU A 81 9.10 -2.56 -7.85
CA LEU A 81 9.42 -2.61 -6.42
C LEU A 81 10.28 -3.85 -6.10
N ILE A 82 9.82 -5.05 -6.51
CA ILE A 82 10.51 -6.32 -6.20
C ILE A 82 11.92 -6.34 -6.79
N ILE A 83 12.04 -6.03 -8.08
CA ILE A 83 13.34 -6.08 -8.78
C ILE A 83 14.22 -4.93 -8.30
N GLY A 84 13.64 -3.73 -8.12
CA GLY A 84 14.38 -2.55 -7.70
C GLY A 84 15.01 -2.68 -6.31
N LEU A 85 14.29 -3.25 -5.35
CA LEU A 85 14.83 -3.51 -4.02
C LEU A 85 15.55 -4.85 -3.93
N GLY A 86 15.07 -5.86 -4.63
CA GLY A 86 15.63 -7.22 -4.60
C GLY A 86 17.08 -7.27 -5.04
N ILE A 87 17.46 -6.55 -6.10
CA ILE A 87 18.84 -6.56 -6.62
C ILE A 87 19.85 -6.05 -5.59
N PRO A 88 19.75 -4.82 -5.03
CA PRO A 88 20.74 -4.34 -4.09
C PRO A 88 20.81 -5.18 -2.81
N PHE A 89 19.68 -5.64 -2.28
CA PHE A 89 19.65 -6.49 -1.09
C PHE A 89 20.23 -7.88 -1.33
N ALA A 90 19.96 -8.48 -2.50
CA ALA A 90 20.57 -9.75 -2.91
C ALA A 90 22.10 -9.65 -3.02
N LEU A 91 22.62 -8.57 -3.64
CA LEU A 91 24.06 -8.31 -3.77
C LEU A 91 24.74 -8.04 -2.42
N TYR A 92 23.99 -7.48 -1.46
CA TYR A 92 24.51 -7.21 -0.11
C TYR A 92 24.50 -8.44 0.80
N GLY A 93 24.07 -9.61 0.32
CA GLY A 93 24.12 -10.86 1.07
C GLY A 93 22.84 -11.23 1.82
N LEU A 94 21.68 -10.68 1.42
CA LEU A 94 20.37 -10.98 2.02
C LEU A 94 20.09 -12.49 2.13
N PHE A 95 20.44 -13.28 1.10
CA PHE A 95 20.19 -14.73 1.07
C PHE A 95 20.95 -15.54 2.11
N GLN A 96 22.00 -14.96 2.70
CA GLN A 96 22.81 -15.60 3.75
C GLN A 96 22.46 -15.07 5.15
N SER A 97 21.53 -14.10 5.24
CA SER A 97 21.10 -13.47 6.47
C SER A 97 19.77 -14.04 7.00
N ASN A 98 19.53 -13.90 8.29
CA ASN A 98 18.23 -14.23 8.89
C ASN A 98 17.11 -13.26 8.50
N GLU A 99 17.49 -12.09 7.95
CA GLU A 99 16.61 -10.97 7.60
C GLU A 99 15.80 -11.23 6.31
N ILE A 100 16.01 -12.35 5.63
CA ILE A 100 15.31 -12.69 4.37
C ILE A 100 13.79 -12.74 4.54
N TRP A 101 13.31 -13.23 5.68
CA TRP A 101 11.87 -13.30 5.97
C TRP A 101 11.25 -11.93 6.22
N ASP A 102 11.99 -11.05 6.89
CA ASP A 102 11.54 -9.69 7.18
C ASP A 102 11.49 -8.84 5.91
N PHE A 103 12.50 -8.98 5.06
CA PHE A 103 12.51 -8.38 3.74
C PHE A 103 11.38 -8.93 2.85
N GLY A 104 11.13 -10.24 2.88
CA GLY A 104 10.01 -10.87 2.17
C GLY A 104 8.65 -10.30 2.60
N LEU A 105 8.44 -10.14 3.91
CA LEU A 105 7.22 -9.55 4.46
C LEU A 105 7.07 -8.08 4.05
N LEU A 106 8.15 -7.31 4.04
CA LEU A 106 8.17 -5.93 3.56
C LEU A 106 7.74 -5.85 2.10
N LEU A 107 8.28 -6.73 1.23
CA LEU A 107 7.88 -6.78 -0.19
C LEU A 107 6.40 -7.15 -0.34
N ILE A 108 5.91 -8.15 0.40
CA ILE A 108 4.50 -8.57 0.35
C ILE A 108 3.57 -7.41 0.75
N ASN A 109 3.88 -6.69 1.82
CA ASN A 109 3.10 -5.52 2.22
C ASN A 109 3.17 -4.41 1.15
N GLY A 110 4.33 -4.17 0.56
CA GLY A 110 4.49 -3.23 -0.56
C GLY A 110 3.66 -3.62 -1.77
N LEU A 111 3.54 -4.91 -2.08
CA LEU A 111 2.64 -5.43 -3.13
C LEU A 111 1.17 -5.14 -2.83
N PHE A 112 0.70 -5.45 -1.61
CA PHE A 112 -0.67 -5.13 -1.22
C PHE A 112 -0.96 -3.63 -1.33
N LEU A 113 -0.07 -2.78 -0.80
CA LEU A 113 -0.22 -1.32 -0.89
C LEU A 113 -0.24 -0.84 -2.34
N THR A 114 0.60 -1.38 -3.22
CA THR A 114 0.58 -1.06 -4.66
C THR A 114 -0.77 -1.40 -5.29
N LEU A 115 -1.28 -2.61 -5.05
CA LEU A 115 -2.58 -3.07 -5.58
C LEU A 115 -3.74 -2.21 -5.05
N ILE A 116 -3.77 -1.93 -3.75
CA ILE A 116 -4.83 -1.15 -3.10
C ILE A 116 -4.87 0.27 -3.65
N PHE A 117 -3.75 0.99 -3.60
CA PHE A 117 -3.72 2.41 -3.96
C PHE A 117 -3.86 2.64 -5.46
N THR A 118 -3.37 1.73 -6.29
CA THR A 118 -3.66 1.77 -7.74
C THR A 118 -5.15 1.53 -8.01
N ALA A 119 -5.82 0.59 -7.31
CA ALA A 119 -7.26 0.36 -7.45
C ALA A 119 -8.08 1.57 -6.99
N LEU A 120 -7.72 2.19 -5.87
CA LEU A 120 -8.36 3.42 -5.37
C LEU A 120 -8.19 4.58 -6.36
N ALA A 121 -6.99 4.73 -6.92
CA ALA A 121 -6.67 5.74 -7.94
C ALA A 121 -7.53 5.58 -9.20
N PHE A 122 -7.64 4.36 -9.72
CA PHE A 122 -8.51 4.05 -10.86
C PHE A 122 -9.99 4.31 -10.55
N ASN A 123 -10.46 3.99 -9.34
CA ASN A 123 -11.83 4.31 -8.93
C ASN A 123 -12.07 5.82 -8.96
N ILE A 124 -11.20 6.62 -8.34
CA ILE A 124 -11.32 8.08 -8.32
C ILE A 124 -11.33 8.64 -9.74
N ALA A 125 -10.45 8.16 -10.61
CA ALA A 125 -10.38 8.59 -11.99
C ALA A 125 -11.63 8.21 -12.80
N LEU A 126 -12.21 7.04 -12.56
CA LEU A 126 -13.48 6.61 -13.16
C LEU A 126 -14.67 7.50 -12.76
N TYR A 127 -14.69 8.05 -11.54
CA TYR A 127 -15.74 8.95 -11.08
C TYR A 127 -15.57 10.39 -11.53
N ASN A 128 -14.37 10.80 -11.96
CA ASN A 128 -14.05 12.17 -12.30
C ASN A 128 -13.57 12.26 -13.76
N GLU A 129 -14.31 12.99 -14.60
CA GLU A 129 -13.91 13.21 -16.00
C GLU A 129 -12.78 14.22 -16.13
N ASN A 130 -12.76 15.21 -15.22
CA ASN A 130 -11.72 16.24 -15.22
C ASN A 130 -10.43 15.70 -14.58
N LYS A 131 -9.35 15.67 -15.38
CA LYS A 131 -8.03 15.19 -14.98
C LYS A 131 -7.50 15.90 -13.72
N ILE A 132 -7.68 17.21 -13.61
CA ILE A 132 -7.17 17.99 -12.47
C ILE A 132 -7.91 17.60 -11.20
N LYS A 133 -9.26 17.53 -11.26
CA LYS A 133 -10.08 17.13 -10.10
C LYS A 133 -9.77 15.70 -9.66
N GLY A 134 -9.70 14.76 -10.60
CA GLY A 134 -9.40 13.36 -10.29
C GLY A 134 -8.02 13.19 -9.65
N PHE A 135 -7.01 13.88 -10.19
CA PHE A 135 -5.68 13.88 -9.62
C PHE A 135 -5.66 14.47 -8.19
N SER A 136 -6.32 15.61 -8.00
CA SER A 136 -6.41 16.26 -6.69
C SER A 136 -7.10 15.37 -5.64
N TYR A 137 -8.23 14.74 -5.99
CA TYR A 137 -8.92 13.82 -5.06
C TYR A 137 -8.09 12.59 -4.72
N ALA A 138 -7.33 12.07 -5.67
CA ALA A 138 -6.47 10.92 -5.43
C ALA A 138 -5.31 11.25 -4.47
N ILE A 139 -4.66 12.40 -4.65
CA ILE A 139 -3.62 12.89 -3.74
C ILE A 139 -4.20 13.21 -2.35
N LEU A 140 -5.39 13.81 -2.29
CA LEU A 140 -6.07 14.07 -1.00
C LEU A 140 -6.42 12.78 -0.27
N LEU A 141 -6.86 11.74 -0.97
CA LEU A 141 -7.11 10.42 -0.38
C LEU A 141 -5.83 9.82 0.22
N TRP A 142 -4.73 9.85 -0.56
CA TRP A 142 -3.44 9.37 -0.07
C TRP A 142 -2.98 10.16 1.15
N LEU A 143 -3.03 11.50 1.11
CA LEU A 143 -2.64 12.37 2.21
C LEU A 143 -3.50 12.12 3.46
N PHE A 144 -4.80 11.92 3.25
CA PHE A 144 -5.71 11.57 4.34
C PHE A 144 -5.29 10.27 5.02
N MET A 145 -5.07 9.20 4.25
CA MET A 145 -4.70 7.89 4.80
C MET A 145 -3.28 7.86 5.37
N ALA A 146 -2.32 8.57 4.75
CA ALA A 146 -0.91 8.50 5.17
C ALA A 146 -0.55 9.43 6.33
N VAL A 147 -1.31 10.54 6.53
CA VAL A 147 -0.94 11.58 7.49
C VAL A 147 -2.10 11.96 8.41
N ILE A 148 -3.25 12.32 7.84
CA ILE A 148 -4.38 12.86 8.63
C ILE A 148 -4.96 11.76 9.52
N TYR A 149 -5.12 10.57 8.99
CA TYR A 149 -5.68 9.43 9.71
C TYR A 149 -4.84 9.07 10.95
N ASP A 150 -3.52 8.97 10.80
CA ASP A 150 -2.58 8.74 11.90
C ASP A 150 -2.72 9.82 13.00
N GLY A 151 -2.79 11.09 12.60
CA GLY A 151 -2.97 12.21 13.53
C GLY A 151 -4.29 12.12 14.29
N LEU A 152 -5.40 11.81 13.59
CA LEU A 152 -6.72 11.63 14.22
C LEU A 152 -6.74 10.41 15.16
N PHE A 153 -6.10 9.33 14.77
CA PHE A 153 -5.98 8.14 15.61
C PHE A 153 -5.22 8.44 16.90
N LEU A 154 -4.06 9.09 16.82
CA LEU A 154 -3.29 9.51 18.00
C LEU A 154 -4.06 10.50 18.90
N MET A 155 -4.73 11.48 18.30
CA MET A 155 -5.59 12.42 19.06
C MET A 155 -6.69 11.69 19.83
N THR A 156 -7.32 10.68 19.21
CA THR A 156 -8.36 9.87 19.85
C THR A 156 -7.80 9.08 21.02
N LEU A 157 -6.63 8.46 20.86
CA LEU A 157 -5.97 7.72 21.93
C LEU A 157 -5.63 8.62 23.14
N ILE A 158 -5.17 9.85 22.89
CA ILE A 158 -4.84 10.81 23.96
C ILE A 158 -6.11 11.32 24.65
N ALA A 159 -7.14 11.67 23.87
CA ALA A 159 -8.38 12.23 24.43
C ALA A 159 -9.15 11.22 25.29
N PHE A 160 -9.08 9.95 24.96
CA PHE A 160 -9.82 8.86 25.63
C PHE A 160 -8.92 7.89 26.39
N GLN A 161 -7.73 8.31 26.82
CA GLN A 161 -6.74 7.45 27.50
C GLN A 161 -7.27 6.80 28.81
N SER A 162 -8.34 7.33 29.40
CA SER A 162 -8.98 6.79 30.60
C SER A 162 -9.92 5.60 30.31
N TYR A 163 -10.17 5.28 29.03
CA TYR A 163 -11.04 4.19 28.60
C TYR A 163 -10.24 3.04 28.00
N PRO A 164 -10.73 1.80 28.06
CA PRO A 164 -10.08 0.66 27.40
C PRO A 164 -10.27 0.78 25.88
N LEU A 165 -9.23 1.24 25.16
CA LEU A 165 -9.27 1.50 23.73
C LEU A 165 -8.74 0.33 22.88
N ASP A 166 -8.53 -0.86 23.48
CA ASP A 166 -7.93 -2.02 22.81
C ASP A 166 -8.69 -2.40 21.53
N GLY A 167 -10.00 -2.60 21.64
CA GLY A 167 -10.85 -2.93 20.48
C GLY A 167 -10.91 -1.81 19.44
N PHE A 168 -10.99 -0.56 19.88
CA PHE A 168 -10.97 0.59 18.99
C PHE A 168 -9.65 0.66 18.20
N SER A 169 -8.52 0.49 18.87
CA SER A 169 -7.19 0.54 18.24
C SER A 169 -7.04 -0.53 17.17
N LEU A 170 -7.52 -1.76 17.42
CA LEU A 170 -7.48 -2.84 16.43
C LEU A 170 -8.34 -2.53 15.20
N VAL A 171 -9.58 -2.08 15.40
CA VAL A 171 -10.49 -1.75 14.29
C VAL A 171 -9.98 -0.54 13.50
N ALA A 172 -9.52 0.49 14.17
CA ALA A 172 -8.96 1.67 13.52
C ALA A 172 -7.75 1.31 12.64
N THR A 173 -6.82 0.50 13.18
CA THR A 173 -5.67 0.03 12.38
C THR A 173 -6.09 -0.77 11.14
N MET A 174 -7.07 -1.67 11.27
CA MET A 174 -7.57 -2.45 10.12
C MET A 174 -8.30 -1.57 9.08
N SER A 175 -8.82 -0.41 9.50
CA SER A 175 -9.51 0.54 8.64
C SER A 175 -8.59 1.40 7.78
N ASN A 176 -7.27 1.33 8.00
CA ASN A 176 -6.26 1.98 7.17
C ASN A 176 -5.21 0.96 6.71
N PRO A 177 -5.10 0.67 5.39
CA PRO A 177 -4.15 -0.32 4.90
C PRO A 177 -2.69 0.08 5.10
N ILE A 178 -2.37 1.38 5.20
CA ILE A 178 -1.01 1.88 5.48
C ILE A 178 -0.62 1.51 6.92
N ASP A 179 -1.49 1.79 7.89
CA ASP A 179 -1.23 1.52 9.31
C ASP A 179 -1.18 0.03 9.58
N LEU A 180 -2.10 -0.74 8.98
CA LEU A 180 -2.09 -2.18 9.10
C LEU A 180 -0.79 -2.79 8.57
N SER A 181 -0.33 -2.35 7.39
CA SER A 181 0.95 -2.79 6.81
C SER A 181 2.14 -2.41 7.68
N ARG A 182 2.16 -1.18 8.23
CA ARG A 182 3.21 -0.70 9.13
C ARG A 182 3.29 -1.55 10.39
N ILE A 183 2.16 -1.81 11.05
CA ILE A 183 2.12 -2.59 12.29
C ILE A 183 2.56 -4.03 12.05
N LEU A 184 2.15 -4.67 10.98
CA LEU A 184 2.59 -6.04 10.65
C LEU A 184 4.10 -6.16 10.53
N ILE A 185 4.77 -5.18 9.92
CA ILE A 185 6.22 -5.19 9.78
C ILE A 185 6.89 -4.89 11.13
N LEU A 186 6.40 -3.89 11.89
CA LEU A 186 6.94 -3.54 13.21
C LEU A 186 6.88 -4.70 14.21
N LEU A 187 5.78 -5.46 14.20
CA LEU A 187 5.62 -6.63 15.07
C LEU A 187 6.59 -7.75 14.70
N LYS A 188 6.83 -7.95 13.43
CA LYS A 188 7.75 -8.99 12.95
C LYS A 188 9.21 -8.66 13.29
N LEU A 189 9.57 -7.39 13.27
CA LEU A 189 10.91 -6.90 13.62
C LEU A 189 11.15 -6.77 15.14
N ASP A 190 10.20 -7.25 15.98
CA ASP A 190 10.24 -7.16 17.45
C ASP A 190 10.45 -5.73 18.00
N ILE A 191 10.13 -4.70 17.21
CA ILE A 191 10.24 -3.29 17.59
C ILE A 191 8.90 -2.68 18.03
N SER A 192 7.93 -3.52 18.37
CA SER A 192 6.61 -3.12 18.88
C SER A 192 6.68 -2.25 20.16
N ALA A 193 7.78 -2.35 20.91
CA ALA A 193 8.03 -1.49 22.06
C ALA A 193 8.04 0.01 21.72
N LEU A 194 8.36 0.39 20.47
CA LEU A 194 8.31 1.78 20.03
C LEU A 194 6.87 2.34 19.94
N LEU A 195 5.86 1.48 19.93
CA LEU A 195 4.44 1.85 19.87
C LEU A 195 3.82 2.08 21.27
N GLY A 196 4.59 1.93 22.34
CA GLY A 196 4.11 2.11 23.71
C GLY A 196 2.97 1.15 24.09
N TYR A 197 1.93 1.67 24.79
CA TYR A 197 0.78 0.88 25.23
C TYR A 197 0.05 0.16 24.08
N THR A 198 -0.15 0.84 22.95
CA THR A 198 -0.79 0.26 21.78
C THR A 198 0.04 -0.88 21.18
N GLY A 199 1.37 -0.84 21.31
CA GLY A 199 2.25 -1.93 20.88
C GLY A 199 1.97 -3.24 21.58
N ALA A 200 1.70 -3.22 22.88
CA ALA A 200 1.34 -4.42 23.64
C ALA A 200 -0.01 -5.01 23.17
N VAL A 201 -1.00 -4.16 22.90
CA VAL A 201 -2.30 -4.58 22.34
C VAL A 201 -2.13 -5.22 20.97
N PHE A 202 -1.35 -4.59 20.10
CA PHE A 202 -1.09 -5.09 18.75
C PHE A 202 -0.29 -6.39 18.77
N GLN A 203 0.70 -6.52 19.63
CA GLN A 203 1.47 -7.75 19.78
C GLN A 203 0.60 -8.91 20.27
N LYS A 204 -0.32 -8.64 21.22
CA LYS A 204 -1.25 -9.64 21.74
C LYS A 204 -2.20 -10.17 20.66
N PHE A 205 -2.61 -9.35 19.70
CA PHE A 205 -3.55 -9.75 18.65
C PHE A 205 -2.82 -10.13 17.35
N PHE A 206 -2.15 -9.17 16.72
CA PHE A 206 -1.50 -9.37 15.41
C PHE A 206 -0.23 -10.24 15.48
N GLY A 207 0.41 -10.36 16.65
CA GLY A 207 1.52 -11.28 16.86
C GLY A 207 1.13 -12.76 16.89
N THR A 208 -0.19 -13.07 16.91
CA THR A 208 -0.71 -14.43 16.84
C THR A 208 -0.93 -14.88 15.38
N GLY A 209 -0.96 -16.19 15.14
CA GLY A 209 -1.28 -16.74 13.82
C GLY A 209 -2.68 -16.32 13.33
N LEU A 210 -3.66 -16.22 14.24
CA LEU A 210 -5.00 -15.70 13.93
C LEU A 210 -4.96 -14.23 13.54
N GLY A 211 -4.23 -13.40 14.27
CA GLY A 211 -4.08 -11.97 13.96
C GLY A 211 -3.43 -11.75 12.60
N LEU A 212 -2.41 -12.52 12.25
CA LEU A 212 -1.77 -12.46 10.95
C LEU A 212 -2.74 -12.86 9.82
N LEU A 213 -3.53 -13.91 10.01
CA LEU A 213 -4.55 -14.34 9.05
C LEU A 213 -5.62 -13.24 8.86
N VAL A 214 -6.12 -12.66 9.95
CA VAL A 214 -7.10 -11.57 9.90
C VAL A 214 -6.52 -10.35 9.17
N SER A 215 -5.25 -10.03 9.38
CA SER A 215 -4.58 -8.91 8.71
C SER A 215 -4.47 -9.13 7.20
N ILE A 216 -4.09 -10.34 6.77
CA ILE A 216 -4.03 -10.69 5.34
C ILE A 216 -5.43 -10.62 4.72
N LEU A 217 -6.46 -11.09 5.43
CA LEU A 217 -7.85 -10.96 4.98
C LEU A 217 -8.28 -9.50 4.87
N ALA A 218 -7.93 -8.65 5.83
CA ALA A 218 -8.23 -7.22 5.78
C ALA A 218 -7.54 -6.53 4.60
N LEU A 219 -6.24 -6.78 4.38
CA LEU A 219 -5.52 -6.26 3.20
C LEU A 219 -6.14 -6.78 1.89
N SER A 220 -6.53 -8.06 1.85
CA SER A 220 -7.21 -8.64 0.67
C SER A 220 -8.56 -7.97 0.41
N LEU A 221 -9.33 -7.65 1.45
CA LEU A 221 -10.59 -6.89 1.33
C LEU A 221 -10.33 -5.48 0.78
N TRP A 222 -9.25 -4.82 1.24
CA TRP A 222 -8.85 -3.52 0.70
C TRP A 222 -8.44 -3.56 -0.78
N VAL A 223 -7.98 -4.69 -1.32
CA VAL A 223 -7.77 -4.90 -2.77
C VAL A 223 -9.09 -5.18 -3.46
N VAL A 224 -9.88 -6.13 -2.93
CA VAL A 224 -11.08 -6.66 -3.59
C VAL A 224 -12.20 -5.62 -3.67
N LEU A 225 -12.46 -4.87 -2.59
CA LEU A 225 -13.57 -3.90 -2.56
C LEU A 225 -13.43 -2.79 -3.63
N PRO A 226 -12.28 -2.09 -3.75
CA PRO A 226 -12.10 -1.10 -4.81
C PRO A 226 -12.12 -1.72 -6.21
N THR A 227 -11.54 -2.91 -6.39
CA THR A 227 -11.53 -3.61 -7.68
C THR A 227 -12.95 -4.02 -8.11
N LEU A 228 -13.78 -4.51 -7.20
CA LEU A 228 -15.20 -4.80 -7.47
C LEU A 228 -16.00 -3.54 -7.80
N ASN A 229 -15.76 -2.45 -7.08
CA ASN A 229 -16.40 -1.17 -7.38
C ASN A 229 -16.02 -0.67 -8.78
N MET A 230 -14.74 -0.72 -9.12
CA MET A 230 -14.23 -0.41 -10.46
C MET A 230 -14.89 -1.29 -11.54
N TYR A 231 -14.99 -2.61 -11.31
CA TYR A 231 -15.67 -3.54 -12.22
C TYR A 231 -17.13 -3.16 -12.43
N ARG A 232 -17.88 -2.85 -11.35
CA ARG A 232 -19.30 -2.47 -11.43
C ARG A 232 -19.48 -1.13 -12.12
N LYS A 233 -18.65 -0.15 -11.84
CA LYS A 233 -18.76 1.21 -12.40
C LYS A 233 -18.36 1.22 -13.88
N SER A 234 -17.30 0.51 -14.26
CA SER A 234 -16.84 0.44 -15.66
C SER A 234 -17.89 -0.14 -16.61
N ARG A 235 -18.78 -1.02 -16.13
CA ARG A 235 -19.89 -1.57 -16.93
C ARG A 235 -20.97 -0.55 -17.26
N LYS A 236 -21.13 0.49 -16.41
CA LYS A 236 -22.22 1.47 -16.49
C LYS A 236 -21.75 2.83 -17.02
N LYS A 237 -20.47 3.03 -17.21
CA LYS A 237 -19.93 4.32 -17.67
C LYS A 237 -20.13 4.44 -19.18
N ASP A 238 -20.86 5.47 -19.60
CA ASP A 238 -20.90 5.94 -20.98
C ASP A 238 -19.75 6.92 -21.21
N PHE A 239 -19.13 6.84 -22.39
CA PHE A 239 -18.01 7.66 -22.85
C PHE A 239 -18.43 8.49 -24.03
#